data_f6171880689bf620e5bce66a0d705d76
#
_entry.id   f6171880689bf620e5bce66a0d705d76
#
_cell.length_a   1.000
_cell.length_b   1.000
_cell.length_c   1.000
_cell.angle_alpha   90.00
_cell.angle_beta   90.00
_cell.angle_gamma   90.00
#
_symmetry.space_group_name_H-M   'P 1'
#
loop_
_entity.id
_entity.type
_entity.pdbx_description
1 polymer ?
#
loop_
_entity_poly.entity_id
_entity_poly.type
_entity_poly.pdbx_seq_one_letter_code
_entity_poly.pdbx_strand_id
1 'polypeptide(L)'
;MQTLLLNSQDVDENARTGRVIDAVEGAFVAYERGDAQMPPKSYIDLPEYNGDFRSMPAYMDAGDWDAAGIKWVNVHTDNPDEYDLPTVMGTMIYSDPETAFPLAIMDGTELTMKRTGAAAAVATDYLSVPDADSLGIVGAGVQSYTQLEAIAEVRDIEEVVVSDLDEERVADFIDAFADEFDVRAGSIAEAGHCDVLSTVTPVRDPIVGPEDVGEHTHINAMGADAAGKHELADDLLLDATIVIDDHEQCTHSGEINVPYAAGTLTDEDIYGEIGEIVVGNKPGRAGEDGFDGVSVFDSTGLAIQDVAAARVVYEYADDNDNGYPFDLLGLGE
;
A
#
# COMPACT_ATOMS: atom_id res chain seq x y z
N MET A 1 -29.66 -15.01 -3.99
CA MET A 1 -28.35 -14.38 -3.70
C MET A 1 -27.34 -14.85 -4.73
N GLN A 2 -26.61 -13.94 -5.35
CA GLN A 2 -25.58 -14.25 -6.35
C GLN A 2 -24.25 -13.63 -5.91
N THR A 3 -23.15 -14.29 -6.22
CA THR A 3 -21.80 -13.76 -6.00
C THR A 3 -21.43 -12.85 -7.17
N LEU A 4 -20.90 -11.68 -6.92
CA LEU A 4 -20.47 -10.75 -7.96
C LEU A 4 -19.04 -11.06 -8.40
N LEU A 5 -18.83 -11.30 -9.70
CA LEU A 5 -17.51 -11.47 -10.27
C LEU A 5 -17.03 -10.13 -10.86
N LEU A 6 -15.90 -9.63 -10.41
CA LEU A 6 -15.34 -8.34 -10.79
C LEU A 6 -13.93 -8.53 -11.36
N ASN A 7 -13.73 -8.19 -12.63
CA ASN A 7 -12.40 -8.18 -13.26
C ASN A 7 -11.60 -6.91 -12.88
N SER A 8 -10.38 -6.74 -13.39
CA SER A 8 -9.53 -5.59 -13.05
C SER A 8 -10.15 -4.25 -13.42
N GLN A 9 -10.84 -4.17 -14.56
CA GLN A 9 -11.54 -2.95 -14.97
C GLN A 9 -12.73 -2.64 -14.04
N ASP A 10 -13.49 -3.66 -13.65
CA ASP A 10 -14.58 -3.47 -12.69
C ASP A 10 -14.05 -3.00 -11.34
N VAL A 11 -12.90 -3.52 -10.89
CA VAL A 11 -12.25 -3.08 -9.63
C VAL A 11 -11.79 -1.63 -9.74
N ASP A 12 -11.10 -1.25 -10.82
CA ASP A 12 -10.63 0.11 -11.04
C ASP A 12 -11.79 1.12 -11.07
N GLU A 13 -12.84 0.83 -11.85
CA GLU A 13 -14.01 1.71 -11.99
C GLU A 13 -14.78 1.92 -10.67
N ASN A 14 -14.74 0.95 -9.75
CA ASN A 14 -15.49 0.97 -8.49
C ASN A 14 -14.63 1.28 -7.25
N ALA A 15 -13.30 1.29 -7.36
CA ALA A 15 -12.38 1.65 -6.30
C ALA A 15 -12.26 3.19 -6.17
N ARG A 16 -13.28 3.84 -5.60
CA ARG A 16 -13.29 5.29 -5.38
C ARG A 16 -12.18 5.68 -4.41
N THR A 17 -11.13 6.35 -4.90
CA THR A 17 -9.87 6.60 -4.18
C THR A 17 -10.10 7.16 -2.78
N GLY A 18 -10.81 8.28 -2.61
CA GLY A 18 -11.10 8.86 -1.29
C GLY A 18 -11.86 7.91 -0.36
N ARG A 19 -12.77 7.06 -0.90
CA ARG A 19 -13.49 6.07 -0.07
C ARG A 19 -12.63 4.88 0.31
N VAL A 20 -11.67 4.50 -0.53
CA VAL A 20 -10.70 3.46 -0.20
C VAL A 20 -9.74 3.98 0.88
N ILE A 21 -9.34 5.26 0.82
CA ILE A 21 -8.54 5.90 1.88
C ILE A 21 -9.29 5.87 3.21
N ASP A 22 -10.55 6.34 3.25
CA ASP A 22 -11.40 6.31 4.46
C ASP A 22 -11.53 4.88 5.03
N ALA A 23 -11.70 3.88 4.17
CA ALA A 23 -11.86 2.49 4.58
C ALA A 23 -10.55 1.88 5.11
N VAL A 24 -9.41 2.20 4.51
CA VAL A 24 -8.08 1.77 4.97
C VAL A 24 -7.72 2.44 6.30
N GLU A 25 -8.02 3.72 6.46
CA GLU A 25 -7.87 4.40 7.76
C GLU A 25 -8.73 3.72 8.84
N GLY A 26 -10.01 3.44 8.53
CA GLY A 26 -10.90 2.68 9.42
C GLY A 26 -10.37 1.28 9.77
N ALA A 27 -9.66 0.61 8.83
CA ALA A 27 -9.02 -0.67 9.08
C ALA A 27 -7.86 -0.56 10.07
N PHE A 28 -7.01 0.47 9.96
CA PHE A 28 -5.96 0.73 10.95
C PHE A 28 -6.55 1.04 12.33
N VAL A 29 -7.64 1.82 12.39
CA VAL A 29 -8.37 2.09 13.64
C VAL A 29 -8.89 0.81 14.28
N ALA A 30 -9.56 -0.06 13.51
CA ALA A 30 -10.09 -1.33 14.00
C ALA A 30 -8.97 -2.26 14.48
N TYR A 31 -7.86 -2.31 13.77
CA TYR A 31 -6.70 -3.13 14.13
C TYR A 31 -6.08 -2.67 15.44
N GLU A 32 -5.81 -1.39 15.61
CA GLU A 32 -5.25 -0.81 16.83
C GLU A 32 -6.16 -1.02 18.05
N ARG A 33 -7.48 -0.97 17.87
CA ARG A 33 -8.45 -1.22 18.95
C ARG A 33 -8.64 -2.68 19.30
N GLY A 34 -8.07 -3.61 18.52
CA GLY A 34 -8.25 -5.03 18.68
C GLY A 34 -9.60 -5.56 18.17
N ASP A 35 -10.29 -4.78 17.33
CA ASP A 35 -11.57 -5.10 16.70
C ASP A 35 -11.37 -5.81 15.34
N ALA A 36 -10.14 -6.19 15.00
CA ALA A 36 -9.80 -6.96 13.82
C ALA A 36 -9.14 -8.29 14.16
N GLN A 37 -9.33 -9.28 13.29
CA GLN A 37 -8.64 -10.56 13.30
C GLN A 37 -7.85 -10.70 12.00
N MET A 38 -6.55 -10.60 12.09
CA MET A 38 -5.63 -10.72 10.96
C MET A 38 -4.53 -11.73 11.30
N PRO A 39 -4.73 -13.01 10.99
CA PRO A 39 -3.67 -14.00 11.11
C PRO A 39 -2.47 -13.63 10.24
N PRO A 40 -1.23 -14.00 10.62
CA PRO A 40 -0.06 -13.80 9.79
C PRO A 40 -0.24 -14.34 8.38
N LYS A 41 0.38 -13.69 7.40
CA LYS A 41 0.44 -14.18 6.01
C LYS A 41 0.99 -15.60 6.00
N SER A 42 0.33 -16.52 5.29
CA SER A 42 0.88 -17.85 5.08
C SER A 42 1.44 -17.99 3.67
N TYR A 43 2.58 -18.67 3.57
CA TYR A 43 3.35 -18.80 2.33
C TYR A 43 3.39 -20.24 1.88
N ILE A 44 3.32 -20.44 0.57
CA ILE A 44 3.62 -21.71 -0.12
C ILE A 44 4.73 -21.40 -1.11
N ASP A 45 5.97 -21.72 -0.73
CA ASP A 45 7.13 -21.50 -1.58
C ASP A 45 7.22 -22.54 -2.69
N LEU A 46 7.45 -22.07 -3.90
CA LEU A 46 7.57 -22.89 -5.11
C LEU A 46 8.91 -22.61 -5.82
N PRO A 47 10.04 -23.07 -5.24
CA PRO A 47 11.37 -22.76 -5.78
C PRO A 47 11.57 -23.31 -7.21
N GLU A 48 10.86 -24.38 -7.59
CA GLU A 48 10.90 -24.96 -8.94
C GLU A 48 10.32 -24.03 -10.01
N TYR A 49 9.46 -23.07 -9.60
CA TYR A 49 8.77 -22.11 -10.47
C TYR A 49 9.19 -20.66 -10.19
N ASN A 50 10.28 -20.47 -9.43
CA ASN A 50 10.76 -19.14 -9.02
C ASN A 50 9.65 -18.24 -8.49
N GLY A 51 8.80 -18.80 -7.61
CA GLY A 51 7.62 -18.11 -7.15
C GLY A 51 7.07 -18.61 -5.82
N ASP A 52 6.01 -17.95 -5.37
CA ASP A 52 5.25 -18.30 -4.18
C ASP A 52 3.75 -18.09 -4.34
N PHE A 53 2.98 -18.62 -3.40
CA PHE A 53 1.60 -18.21 -3.13
C PHE A 53 1.47 -17.75 -1.69
N ARG A 54 0.64 -16.73 -1.48
CA ARG A 54 0.36 -16.16 -0.16
C ARG A 54 -1.13 -16.11 0.09
N SER A 55 -1.58 -16.50 1.30
CA SER A 55 -2.94 -16.27 1.75
C SER A 55 -2.98 -15.18 2.82
N MET A 56 -3.88 -14.24 2.66
CA MET A 56 -4.01 -13.05 3.51
C MET A 56 -5.46 -12.89 3.94
N PRO A 57 -5.91 -13.66 4.97
CA PRO A 57 -7.26 -13.54 5.51
C PRO A 57 -7.35 -12.42 6.54
N ALA A 58 -8.54 -11.77 6.59
CA ALA A 58 -8.88 -10.86 7.68
C ALA A 58 -10.39 -10.79 7.90
N TYR A 59 -10.76 -10.44 9.13
CA TYR A 59 -12.06 -9.93 9.55
C TYR A 59 -11.83 -8.65 10.35
N MET A 60 -12.71 -7.68 10.21
CA MET A 60 -12.71 -6.47 11.03
C MET A 60 -14.12 -5.98 11.29
N ASP A 61 -14.29 -5.37 12.47
CA ASP A 61 -15.45 -4.57 12.87
C ASP A 61 -14.99 -3.12 13.04
N ALA A 62 -15.37 -2.26 12.12
CA ALA A 62 -15.05 -0.83 12.14
C ALA A 62 -16.14 0.01 12.83
N GLY A 63 -17.10 -0.63 13.50
CA GLY A 63 -18.19 -0.03 14.24
C GLY A 63 -19.44 0.21 13.39
N ASP A 64 -19.35 0.99 12.33
CA ASP A 64 -20.47 1.25 11.42
C ASP A 64 -20.62 0.18 10.33
N TRP A 65 -19.59 -0.61 10.11
CA TRP A 65 -19.55 -1.71 9.16
C TRP A 65 -18.59 -2.81 9.63
N ASP A 66 -18.83 -4.02 9.18
CA ASP A 66 -17.90 -5.14 9.33
C ASP A 66 -17.60 -5.80 7.97
N ALA A 67 -16.49 -6.51 7.89
CA ALA A 67 -16.03 -7.09 6.65
C ALA A 67 -15.15 -8.31 6.88
N ALA A 68 -15.29 -9.33 6.03
CA ALA A 68 -14.46 -10.52 6.05
C ALA A 68 -14.00 -10.90 4.65
N GLY A 69 -12.79 -11.41 4.52
CA GLY A 69 -12.29 -11.83 3.22
C GLY A 69 -10.93 -12.49 3.27
N ILE A 70 -10.50 -12.92 2.10
CA ILE A 70 -9.18 -13.49 1.90
C ILE A 70 -8.64 -13.09 0.53
N LYS A 71 -7.42 -12.57 0.50
CA LYS A 71 -6.67 -12.44 -0.74
C LYS A 71 -5.75 -13.66 -0.91
N TRP A 72 -5.86 -14.31 -2.06
CA TRP A 72 -4.93 -15.31 -2.56
C TRP A 72 -4.08 -14.66 -3.64
N VAL A 73 -2.82 -14.43 -3.37
CA VAL A 73 -1.90 -13.69 -4.24
C VAL A 73 -0.63 -14.50 -4.46
N ASN A 74 0.00 -14.32 -5.61
CA ASN A 74 1.28 -14.94 -5.94
C ASN A 74 2.31 -13.90 -6.37
N VAL A 75 3.59 -14.27 -6.26
CA VAL A 75 4.71 -13.62 -6.95
C VAL A 75 5.43 -14.69 -7.75
N HIS A 76 5.48 -14.54 -9.08
CA HIS A 76 6.20 -15.43 -10.00
C HIS A 76 7.04 -14.56 -10.93
N THR A 77 8.32 -14.43 -10.63
CA THR A 77 9.22 -13.45 -11.27
C THR A 77 9.49 -13.73 -12.74
N ASP A 78 9.37 -14.96 -13.18
CA ASP A 78 9.63 -15.38 -14.56
C ASP A 78 8.40 -15.25 -15.48
N ASN A 79 7.22 -14.94 -14.91
CA ASN A 79 5.97 -14.85 -15.67
C ASN A 79 6.01 -13.88 -16.87
N PRO A 80 6.57 -12.66 -16.75
CA PRO A 80 6.62 -11.73 -17.88
C PRO A 80 7.43 -12.27 -19.06
N ASP A 81 8.57 -12.90 -18.77
CA ASP A 81 9.49 -13.37 -19.80
C ASP A 81 9.05 -14.68 -20.46
N GLU A 82 8.41 -15.59 -19.68
CA GLU A 82 8.10 -16.94 -20.14
C GLU A 82 6.65 -17.11 -20.62
N TYR A 83 5.70 -16.35 -20.05
CA TYR A 83 4.27 -16.58 -20.25
C TYR A 83 3.47 -15.35 -20.65
N ASP A 84 4.08 -14.17 -20.74
CA ASP A 84 3.39 -12.89 -21.00
C ASP A 84 2.28 -12.64 -19.93
N LEU A 85 2.59 -12.97 -18.68
CA LEU A 85 1.72 -12.79 -17.52
C LEU A 85 2.36 -11.83 -16.50
N PRO A 86 1.57 -11.11 -15.67
CA PRO A 86 2.12 -10.30 -14.60
C PRO A 86 2.94 -11.11 -13.59
N THR A 87 3.99 -10.51 -13.04
CA THR A 87 4.76 -11.09 -11.93
C THR A 87 3.89 -11.36 -10.70
N VAL A 88 2.98 -10.43 -10.41
CA VAL A 88 2.03 -10.52 -9.29
C VAL A 88 0.63 -10.65 -9.85
N MET A 89 -0.09 -11.66 -9.39
CA MET A 89 -1.52 -11.84 -9.64
C MET A 89 -2.22 -12.21 -8.35
N GLY A 90 -3.45 -11.76 -8.18
CA GLY A 90 -4.22 -12.05 -6.98
C GLY A 90 -5.70 -12.20 -7.25
N THR A 91 -6.35 -12.91 -6.35
CA THR A 91 -7.82 -13.01 -6.29
C THR A 91 -8.27 -12.68 -4.89
N MET A 92 -9.23 -11.78 -4.76
CA MET A 92 -9.87 -11.45 -3.51
C MET A 92 -11.24 -12.12 -3.43
N ILE A 93 -11.52 -12.82 -2.34
CA ILE A 93 -12.86 -13.31 -1.97
C ILE A 93 -13.34 -12.44 -0.82
N TYR A 94 -14.42 -11.70 -1.07
CA TYR A 94 -15.11 -10.88 -0.06
C TYR A 94 -16.39 -11.59 0.37
N SER A 95 -16.61 -11.70 1.67
CA SER A 95 -17.70 -12.50 2.24
C SER A 95 -18.49 -11.69 3.27
N ASP A 96 -19.77 -11.97 3.37
CA ASP A 96 -20.63 -11.49 4.45
C ASP A 96 -20.24 -12.17 5.79
N PRO A 97 -19.83 -11.42 6.80
CA PRO A 97 -19.42 -11.99 8.09
C PRO A 97 -20.52 -12.77 8.82
N GLU A 98 -21.78 -12.36 8.67
CA GLU A 98 -22.91 -12.98 9.37
C GLU A 98 -23.28 -14.36 8.78
N THR A 99 -23.32 -14.46 7.47
CA THR A 99 -23.80 -15.67 6.76
C THR A 99 -22.67 -16.49 6.13
N ALA A 100 -21.47 -15.95 6.06
CA ALA A 100 -20.33 -16.48 5.31
C ALA A 100 -20.61 -16.60 3.79
N PHE A 101 -21.64 -15.91 3.26
CA PHE A 101 -21.93 -15.93 1.84
C PHE A 101 -20.83 -15.17 1.08
N PRO A 102 -20.27 -15.74 -0.02
CA PRO A 102 -19.28 -15.05 -0.84
C PRO A 102 -19.97 -13.95 -1.67
N LEU A 103 -19.88 -12.70 -1.18
CA LEU A 103 -20.50 -11.54 -1.81
C LEU A 103 -19.85 -11.21 -3.15
N ALA A 104 -18.50 -11.23 -3.18
CA ALA A 104 -17.76 -11.00 -4.41
C ALA A 104 -16.51 -11.88 -4.53
N ILE A 105 -16.11 -12.15 -5.77
CA ILE A 105 -14.78 -12.63 -6.16
C ILE A 105 -14.24 -11.60 -7.15
N MET A 106 -13.11 -10.97 -6.83
CA MET A 106 -12.59 -9.87 -7.62
C MET A 106 -11.10 -9.97 -7.90
N ASP A 107 -10.65 -9.24 -8.90
CA ASP A 107 -9.22 -9.10 -9.18
C ASP A 107 -8.49 -8.52 -7.96
N GLY A 108 -7.54 -9.27 -7.44
CA GLY A 108 -6.77 -8.89 -6.26
C GLY A 108 -5.53 -8.07 -6.60
N THR A 109 -5.12 -8.02 -7.88
CA THR A 109 -3.95 -7.26 -8.33
C THR A 109 -4.27 -5.77 -8.35
N GLU A 110 -5.35 -5.39 -9.05
CA GLU A 110 -5.86 -4.02 -9.09
C GLU A 110 -6.22 -3.53 -7.69
N LEU A 111 -6.95 -4.37 -6.92
CA LEU A 111 -7.29 -4.07 -5.54
C LEU A 111 -6.05 -3.78 -4.68
N THR A 112 -4.96 -4.54 -4.89
CA THR A 112 -3.69 -4.32 -4.16
C THR A 112 -3.08 -2.97 -4.50
N MET A 113 -3.13 -2.55 -5.76
CA MET A 113 -2.63 -1.22 -6.16
C MET A 113 -3.41 -0.11 -5.45
N LYS A 114 -4.75 -0.15 -5.51
CA LYS A 114 -5.62 0.87 -4.89
C LYS A 114 -5.44 0.96 -3.37
N ARG A 115 -5.41 -0.18 -2.63
CA ARG A 115 -5.23 -0.15 -1.16
C ARG A 115 -3.80 0.24 -0.76
N THR A 116 -2.79 0.00 -1.62
CA THR A 116 -1.40 0.40 -1.34
C THR A 116 -1.24 1.92 -1.45
N GLY A 117 -1.80 2.53 -2.49
CA GLY A 117 -1.87 3.98 -2.60
C GLY A 117 -2.64 4.60 -1.42
N ALA A 118 -3.78 4.01 -1.05
CA ALA A 118 -4.58 4.48 0.08
C ALA A 118 -3.82 4.42 1.42
N ALA A 119 -3.02 3.37 1.66
CA ALA A 119 -2.20 3.29 2.87
C ALA A 119 -1.12 4.38 2.92
N ALA A 120 -0.48 4.65 1.77
CA ALA A 120 0.47 5.76 1.66
C ALA A 120 -0.21 7.13 1.87
N ALA A 121 -1.43 7.31 1.35
CA ALA A 121 -2.20 8.53 1.58
C ALA A 121 -2.54 8.74 3.06
N VAL A 122 -3.02 7.69 3.76
CA VAL A 122 -3.25 7.76 5.21
C VAL A 122 -1.96 8.15 5.94
N ALA A 123 -0.84 7.48 5.65
CA ALA A 123 0.44 7.83 6.27
C ALA A 123 0.86 9.26 5.95
N THR A 124 0.73 9.69 4.70
CA THR A 124 1.05 11.05 4.26
C THR A 124 0.23 12.09 5.01
N ASP A 125 -1.07 11.84 5.25
CA ASP A 125 -1.92 12.80 5.96
C ASP A 125 -1.48 13.05 7.40
N TYR A 126 -1.00 12.02 8.08
CA TYR A 126 -0.55 12.12 9.48
C TYR A 126 0.94 12.46 9.63
N LEU A 127 1.79 12.13 8.64
CA LEU A 127 3.25 12.14 8.81
C LEU A 127 3.99 13.17 7.94
N SER A 128 3.37 13.72 6.89
CA SER A 128 3.98 14.77 6.08
C SER A 128 3.75 16.15 6.68
N VAL A 129 4.47 17.16 6.18
CA VAL A 129 4.18 18.55 6.49
C VAL A 129 2.77 18.91 5.99
N PRO A 130 1.99 19.73 6.74
CA PRO A 130 0.59 19.99 6.36
C PRO A 130 0.41 20.74 5.04
N ASP A 131 1.41 21.49 4.63
CA ASP A 131 1.47 22.29 3.41
C ASP A 131 2.34 21.62 2.33
N ALA A 132 2.50 20.29 2.37
CA ALA A 132 3.19 19.53 1.33
C ALA A 132 2.52 19.75 -0.04
N ASP A 133 3.31 20.19 -1.02
CA ASP A 133 2.85 20.50 -2.39
C ASP A 133 3.67 19.77 -3.47
N SER A 134 4.66 18.97 -3.07
CA SER A 134 5.56 18.25 -3.97
C SER A 134 5.68 16.77 -3.62
N LEU A 135 5.65 15.91 -4.66
CA LEU A 135 5.76 14.46 -4.55
C LEU A 135 6.90 13.93 -5.42
N GLY A 136 7.85 13.25 -4.79
CA GLY A 136 8.85 12.44 -5.46
C GLY A 136 8.39 10.98 -5.58
N ILE A 137 8.69 10.36 -6.70
CA ILE A 137 8.43 8.94 -6.93
C ILE A 137 9.72 8.27 -7.43
N VAL A 138 10.15 7.23 -6.71
CA VAL A 138 11.26 6.37 -7.11
C VAL A 138 10.72 4.98 -7.45
N GLY A 139 10.76 4.66 -8.75
CA GLY A 139 10.11 3.50 -9.36
C GLY A 139 8.83 3.87 -10.11
N ALA A 140 8.89 3.96 -11.46
CA ALA A 140 7.75 4.30 -12.32
C ALA A 140 6.95 3.04 -12.77
N GLY A 141 6.80 2.06 -11.87
CA GLY A 141 5.99 0.87 -12.10
C GLY A 141 4.49 1.11 -11.83
N VAL A 142 3.68 0.05 -11.95
CA VAL A 142 2.21 0.13 -11.78
C VAL A 142 1.76 0.71 -10.43
N GLN A 143 2.54 0.53 -9.37
CA GLN A 143 2.23 1.09 -8.05
C GLN A 143 2.36 2.61 -8.00
N SER A 144 3.25 3.21 -8.79
CA SER A 144 3.49 4.66 -8.77
C SER A 144 2.25 5.48 -9.11
N TYR A 145 1.41 4.97 -9.99
CA TYR A 145 0.18 5.64 -10.43
C TYR A 145 -0.79 5.83 -9.27
N THR A 146 -1.08 4.76 -8.54
CA THR A 146 -1.98 4.82 -7.39
C THR A 146 -1.37 5.56 -6.18
N GLN A 147 -0.04 5.63 -6.08
CA GLN A 147 0.62 6.49 -5.08
C GLN A 147 0.27 7.96 -5.33
N LEU A 148 0.47 8.46 -6.56
CA LEU A 148 0.14 9.85 -6.90
C LEU A 148 -1.36 10.13 -6.73
N GLU A 149 -2.24 9.28 -7.33
CA GLU A 149 -3.69 9.42 -7.24
C GLU A 149 -4.19 9.53 -5.80
N ALA A 150 -3.66 8.69 -4.90
CA ALA A 150 -4.12 8.67 -3.52
C ALA A 150 -3.52 9.79 -2.66
N ILE A 151 -2.24 10.11 -2.82
CA ILE A 151 -1.57 11.18 -2.06
C ILE A 151 -2.17 12.55 -2.43
N ALA A 152 -2.52 12.77 -3.70
CA ALA A 152 -3.17 13.99 -4.15
C ALA A 152 -4.61 14.18 -3.60
N GLU A 153 -5.26 13.14 -3.08
CA GLU A 153 -6.54 13.28 -2.36
C GLU A 153 -6.39 13.90 -0.97
N VAL A 154 -5.20 13.82 -0.37
CA VAL A 154 -4.93 14.28 1.01
C VAL A 154 -3.97 15.46 1.09
N ARG A 155 -3.28 15.80 0.00
CA ARG A 155 -2.37 16.96 -0.12
C ARG A 155 -2.58 17.64 -1.46
N ASP A 156 -2.43 18.97 -1.48
CA ASP A 156 -2.55 19.78 -2.70
C ASP A 156 -1.24 19.69 -3.52
N ILE A 157 -0.95 18.50 -4.07
CA ILE A 157 0.27 18.26 -4.85
C ILE A 157 0.22 19.05 -6.16
N GLU A 158 1.24 19.88 -6.40
CA GLU A 158 1.40 20.67 -7.62
C GLU A 158 2.55 20.13 -8.49
N GLU A 159 3.72 19.81 -7.87
CA GLU A 159 4.92 19.31 -8.55
C GLU A 159 5.12 17.81 -8.28
N VAL A 160 5.43 17.05 -9.34
CA VAL A 160 5.77 15.63 -9.25
C VAL A 160 7.10 15.35 -9.94
N VAL A 161 8.04 14.73 -9.22
CA VAL A 161 9.34 14.32 -9.75
C VAL A 161 9.43 12.80 -9.78
N VAL A 162 9.53 12.21 -10.98
CA VAL A 162 9.60 10.76 -11.14
C VAL A 162 10.99 10.29 -11.57
N SER A 163 11.50 9.24 -10.93
CA SER A 163 12.80 8.62 -11.20
C SER A 163 12.66 7.11 -11.38
N ASP A 164 13.14 6.58 -12.48
CA ASP A 164 13.26 5.15 -12.75
C ASP A 164 14.46 4.91 -13.67
N LEU A 165 14.98 3.68 -13.71
CA LEU A 165 16.01 3.25 -14.64
C LEU A 165 15.48 3.07 -16.06
N ASP A 166 14.18 2.87 -16.21
CA ASP A 166 13.46 2.69 -17.48
C ASP A 166 12.86 4.03 -17.94
N GLU A 167 13.51 4.66 -18.91
CA GLU A 167 13.08 5.96 -19.46
C GLU A 167 11.69 5.88 -20.13
N GLU A 168 11.27 4.72 -20.64
CA GLU A 168 9.95 4.53 -21.26
C GLU A 168 8.85 4.58 -20.20
N ARG A 169 9.06 3.91 -19.07
CA ARG A 169 8.13 3.99 -17.93
C ARG A 169 8.01 5.40 -17.36
N VAL A 170 9.12 6.13 -17.27
CA VAL A 170 9.11 7.54 -16.85
C VAL A 170 8.29 8.37 -17.82
N ALA A 171 8.46 8.18 -19.14
CA ALA A 171 7.69 8.90 -20.15
C ALA A 171 6.19 8.57 -20.08
N ASP A 172 5.84 7.29 -19.94
CA ASP A 172 4.45 6.85 -19.80
C ASP A 172 3.79 7.45 -18.55
N PHE A 173 4.50 7.50 -17.43
CA PHE A 173 4.01 8.12 -16.21
C PHE A 173 3.78 9.63 -16.37
N ILE A 174 4.72 10.35 -16.99
CA ILE A 174 4.57 11.77 -17.29
C ILE A 174 3.36 12.01 -18.19
N ASP A 175 3.25 11.25 -19.28
CA ASP A 175 2.13 11.37 -20.23
C ASP A 175 0.76 11.13 -19.57
N ALA A 176 0.71 10.24 -18.58
CA ALA A 176 -0.54 9.93 -17.86
C ALA A 176 -1.01 11.08 -16.97
N PHE A 177 -0.11 11.88 -16.42
CA PHE A 177 -0.45 12.87 -15.39
C PHE A 177 -0.17 14.34 -15.78
N ALA A 178 0.43 14.61 -16.94
CA ALA A 178 0.83 15.95 -17.36
C ALA A 178 -0.34 16.94 -17.55
N ASP A 179 -1.57 16.46 -17.66
CA ASP A 179 -2.77 17.31 -17.78
C ASP A 179 -3.25 17.80 -16.40
N GLU A 180 -2.83 17.15 -15.31
CA GLU A 180 -3.32 17.42 -13.95
C GLU A 180 -2.24 17.99 -13.03
N PHE A 181 -0.96 17.61 -13.23
CA PHE A 181 0.16 17.98 -12.37
C PHE A 181 1.35 18.48 -13.19
N ASP A 182 2.27 19.26 -12.58
CA ASP A 182 3.58 19.58 -13.15
C ASP A 182 4.53 18.41 -12.95
N VAL A 183 4.48 17.43 -13.88
CA VAL A 183 5.24 16.18 -13.79
C VAL A 183 6.50 16.25 -14.62
N ARG A 184 7.64 15.91 -14.02
CA ARG A 184 8.93 15.84 -14.72
C ARG A 184 9.78 14.65 -14.32
N ALA A 185 10.65 14.21 -15.22
CA ALA A 185 11.72 13.29 -14.87
C ALA A 185 12.76 13.97 -13.96
N GLY A 186 13.35 13.19 -13.05
CA GLY A 186 14.43 13.65 -12.18
C GLY A 186 15.32 12.53 -11.69
N SER A 187 16.39 12.89 -10.99
CA SER A 187 17.22 11.95 -10.24
C SER A 187 16.53 11.54 -8.93
N ILE A 188 17.03 10.49 -8.29
CA ILE A 188 16.56 10.07 -6.95
C ILE A 188 16.67 11.24 -5.95
N ALA A 189 17.78 11.97 -5.96
CA ALA A 189 17.96 13.13 -5.08
C ALA A 189 16.97 14.27 -5.38
N GLU A 190 16.60 14.52 -6.64
CA GLU A 190 15.56 15.51 -6.96
C GLU A 190 14.18 15.06 -6.49
N ALA A 191 13.85 13.78 -6.62
CA ALA A 191 12.61 13.19 -6.09
C ALA A 191 12.60 13.21 -4.55
N GLY A 192 13.70 12.86 -3.91
CA GLY A 192 13.82 12.81 -2.45
C GLY A 192 13.80 14.19 -1.75
N HIS A 193 14.00 15.27 -2.49
CA HIS A 193 13.86 16.64 -1.95
C HIS A 193 12.43 17.20 -2.03
N CYS A 194 11.49 16.45 -2.56
CA CYS A 194 10.06 16.77 -2.44
C CYS A 194 9.59 16.59 -0.99
N ASP A 195 8.46 17.20 -0.64
CA ASP A 195 7.87 17.11 0.71
C ASP A 195 7.44 15.68 1.05
N VAL A 196 6.98 14.95 0.04
CA VAL A 196 6.63 13.53 0.12
C VAL A 196 7.46 12.76 -0.89
N LEU A 197 7.98 11.60 -0.50
CA LEU A 197 8.66 10.64 -1.37
C LEU A 197 7.98 9.28 -1.28
N SER A 198 7.60 8.68 -2.40
CA SER A 198 7.20 7.26 -2.44
C SER A 198 8.27 6.42 -3.12
N THR A 199 8.78 5.39 -2.43
CA THR A 199 9.66 4.39 -3.03
C THR A 199 8.88 3.10 -3.27
N VAL A 200 8.89 2.64 -4.54
CA VAL A 200 8.08 1.50 -5.01
C VAL A 200 8.89 0.57 -5.92
N THR A 201 10.13 0.31 -5.55
CA THR A 201 11.05 -0.49 -6.35
C THR A 201 11.27 -1.91 -5.78
N PRO A 202 11.65 -2.89 -6.60
CA PRO A 202 11.94 -4.25 -6.14
C PRO A 202 13.38 -4.47 -5.68
N VAL A 203 14.15 -3.41 -5.45
CA VAL A 203 15.59 -3.51 -5.15
C VAL A 203 15.88 -4.21 -3.82
N ARG A 204 17.12 -4.68 -3.67
CA ARG A 204 17.62 -5.34 -2.46
C ARG A 204 18.74 -4.57 -1.78
N ASP A 205 19.36 -3.65 -2.51
CA ASP A 205 20.41 -2.78 -1.98
C ASP A 205 19.85 -1.35 -1.93
N PRO A 206 20.09 -0.59 -0.86
CA PRO A 206 19.59 0.77 -0.70
C PRO A 206 19.97 1.70 -1.87
N ILE A 207 19.02 2.52 -2.28
CA ILE A 207 19.17 3.47 -3.39
C ILE A 207 18.87 4.90 -2.96
N VAL A 208 18.33 5.13 -1.76
CA VAL A 208 18.06 6.45 -1.19
C VAL A 208 18.86 6.60 0.10
N GLY A 209 19.72 7.59 0.15
CA GLY A 209 20.53 7.92 1.33
C GLY A 209 20.15 9.24 1.99
N PRO A 210 20.77 9.60 3.13
CA PRO A 210 20.50 10.87 3.81
C PRO A 210 20.76 12.11 2.96
N GLU A 211 21.71 12.04 2.00
CA GLU A 211 22.03 13.12 1.06
C GLU A 211 21.00 13.33 -0.03
N ASP A 212 20.11 12.34 -0.24
CA ASP A 212 19.11 12.36 -1.30
C ASP A 212 17.78 12.96 -0.84
N VAL A 213 17.58 13.22 0.45
CA VAL A 213 16.29 13.65 1.00
C VAL A 213 16.34 15.05 1.59
N GLY A 214 15.19 15.73 1.60
CA GLY A 214 15.01 17.03 2.24
C GLY A 214 14.95 16.94 3.76
N GLU A 215 15.04 18.11 4.44
CA GLU A 215 15.08 18.18 5.90
C GLU A 215 13.80 17.66 6.58
N HIS A 216 12.65 17.74 5.89
CA HIS A 216 11.32 17.39 6.44
C HIS A 216 10.56 16.39 5.55
N THR A 217 11.23 15.74 4.61
CA THR A 217 10.59 14.79 3.69
C THR A 217 9.91 13.67 4.46
N HIS A 218 8.66 13.38 4.08
CA HIS A 218 7.96 12.17 4.46
C HIS A 218 8.18 11.09 3.41
N ILE A 219 8.62 9.90 3.81
CA ILE A 219 8.92 8.79 2.90
C ILE A 219 7.90 7.66 3.09
N ASN A 220 7.14 7.33 2.05
CA ASN A 220 6.36 6.11 1.96
C ASN A 220 7.24 5.00 1.36
N ALA A 221 7.79 4.14 2.20
CA ALA A 221 8.61 2.99 1.79
C ALA A 221 7.70 1.78 1.52
N MET A 222 7.30 1.62 0.24
CA MET A 222 6.27 0.67 -0.17
C MET A 222 6.80 -0.48 -1.04
N GLY A 223 8.10 -0.48 -1.38
CA GLY A 223 8.68 -1.48 -2.28
C GLY A 223 9.13 -2.77 -1.60
N ALA A 224 9.41 -2.72 -0.29
CA ALA A 224 9.86 -3.88 0.46
C ALA A 224 8.67 -4.74 0.94
N ASP A 225 8.45 -5.90 0.33
CA ASP A 225 7.39 -6.86 0.66
C ASP A 225 7.91 -8.29 0.89
N ALA A 226 9.22 -8.45 0.98
CA ALA A 226 9.89 -9.74 1.16
C ALA A 226 11.24 -9.56 1.86
N ALA A 227 11.64 -10.54 2.65
CA ALA A 227 12.92 -10.55 3.35
C ALA A 227 14.12 -10.28 2.42
N GLY A 228 14.98 -9.35 2.83
CA GLY A 228 16.15 -8.92 2.08
C GLY A 228 15.91 -7.88 1.00
N LYS A 229 14.69 -7.33 0.88
CA LYS A 229 14.43 -6.09 0.14
C LYS A 229 14.66 -4.89 1.05
N HIS A 230 15.25 -3.83 0.50
CA HIS A 230 15.68 -2.66 1.25
C HIS A 230 15.97 -1.52 0.28
N GLU A 231 15.23 -0.42 0.34
CA GLU A 231 15.35 0.74 -0.55
C GLU A 231 16.12 1.90 0.07
N LEU A 232 16.02 2.07 1.42
CA LEU A 232 16.56 3.19 2.18
C LEU A 232 17.85 2.77 2.91
N ALA A 233 18.85 3.65 2.94
CA ALA A 233 20.10 3.41 3.67
C ALA A 233 19.86 3.35 5.19
N ASP A 234 20.62 2.50 5.89
CA ASP A 234 20.51 2.29 7.34
C ASP A 234 20.69 3.61 8.14
N ASP A 235 21.59 4.47 7.71
CA ASP A 235 21.85 5.76 8.36
C ASP A 235 20.70 6.77 8.14
N LEU A 236 19.99 6.70 7.02
CA LEU A 236 18.75 7.45 6.82
C LEU A 236 17.66 6.98 7.79
N LEU A 237 17.48 5.67 7.92
CA LEU A 237 16.49 5.08 8.83
C LEU A 237 16.79 5.43 10.30
N LEU A 238 18.07 5.40 10.71
CA LEU A 238 18.48 5.72 12.09
C LEU A 238 18.21 7.19 12.49
N ASP A 239 18.22 8.10 11.52
CA ASP A 239 17.97 9.53 11.75
C ASP A 239 16.49 9.92 11.56
N ALA A 240 15.64 9.01 11.03
CA ALA A 240 14.24 9.26 10.73
C ALA A 240 13.29 8.86 11.88
N THR A 241 12.08 9.45 11.87
CA THR A 241 10.96 8.95 12.65
C THR A 241 10.31 7.80 11.91
N ILE A 242 10.51 6.55 12.37
CA ILE A 242 10.02 5.34 11.71
C ILE A 242 8.64 4.99 12.24
N VAL A 243 7.64 4.98 11.36
CA VAL A 243 6.28 4.49 11.59
C VAL A 243 6.06 3.27 10.71
N ILE A 244 5.46 2.23 11.25
CA ILE A 244 5.27 0.94 10.57
C ILE A 244 3.78 0.59 10.46
N ASP A 245 3.40 -0.31 9.55
CA ASP A 245 2.03 -0.80 9.45
C ASP A 245 1.73 -1.94 10.45
N ASP A 246 2.67 -2.85 10.67
CA ASP A 246 2.59 -3.96 11.64
C ASP A 246 4.00 -4.42 12.03
N HIS A 247 4.26 -4.54 13.32
CA HIS A 247 5.61 -4.83 13.83
C HIS A 247 6.16 -6.18 13.35
N GLU A 248 5.34 -7.24 13.43
CA GLU A 248 5.81 -8.58 13.05
C GLU A 248 6.12 -8.66 11.56
N GLN A 249 5.31 -8.01 10.72
CA GLN A 249 5.49 -8.06 9.27
C GLN A 249 6.63 -7.14 8.81
N CYS A 250 6.74 -5.91 9.32
CA CYS A 250 7.81 -4.98 8.92
C CYS A 250 9.19 -5.48 9.35
N THR A 251 9.34 -6.01 10.57
CA THR A 251 10.61 -6.59 11.02
C THR A 251 11.01 -7.85 10.25
N HIS A 252 10.04 -8.54 9.62
CA HIS A 252 10.31 -9.74 8.82
C HIS A 252 10.53 -9.44 7.33
N SER A 253 9.78 -8.52 6.73
CA SER A 253 9.75 -8.33 5.27
C SER A 253 9.51 -6.89 4.80
N GLY A 254 9.38 -5.91 5.71
CA GLY A 254 9.27 -4.50 5.39
C GLY A 254 10.63 -3.86 5.12
N GLU A 255 10.66 -2.55 4.99
CA GLU A 255 11.86 -1.76 4.72
C GLU A 255 12.92 -1.93 5.81
N ILE A 256 12.49 -2.03 7.06
CA ILE A 256 13.38 -2.18 8.21
C ILE A 256 13.92 -3.60 8.40
N ASN A 257 13.47 -4.60 7.64
CA ASN A 257 13.80 -6.02 7.88
C ASN A 257 15.30 -6.31 7.90
N VAL A 258 16.08 -5.69 7.01
CA VAL A 258 17.52 -5.92 6.87
C VAL A 258 18.29 -5.32 8.05
N PRO A 259 18.19 -4.00 8.35
CA PRO A 259 18.88 -3.42 9.50
C PRO A 259 18.37 -3.95 10.85
N TYR A 260 17.10 -4.33 10.97
CA TYR A 260 16.54 -4.95 12.16
C TYR A 260 17.15 -6.36 12.40
N ALA A 261 17.20 -7.21 11.38
CA ALA A 261 17.84 -8.53 11.46
C ALA A 261 19.34 -8.45 11.74
N ALA A 262 20.02 -7.40 11.29
CA ALA A 262 21.43 -7.13 11.58
C ALA A 262 21.68 -6.58 12.99
N GLY A 263 20.64 -6.13 13.70
CA GLY A 263 20.72 -5.44 14.99
C GLY A 263 21.22 -3.99 14.88
N THR A 264 21.17 -3.41 13.69
CA THR A 264 21.44 -1.98 13.45
C THR A 264 20.25 -1.14 13.92
N LEU A 265 19.02 -1.61 13.67
CA LEU A 265 17.77 -1.08 14.22
C LEU A 265 17.21 -2.02 15.29
N THR A 266 16.50 -1.45 16.24
CA THR A 266 15.83 -2.15 17.35
C THR A 266 14.43 -1.59 17.57
N ASP A 267 13.63 -2.20 18.46
CA ASP A 267 12.30 -1.68 18.83
C ASP A 267 12.35 -0.24 19.38
N GLU A 268 13.49 0.19 19.94
CA GLU A 268 13.67 1.55 20.47
C GLU A 268 13.76 2.61 19.37
N ASP A 269 14.07 2.20 18.13
CA ASP A 269 14.20 3.09 16.96
C ASP A 269 12.86 3.22 16.21
N ILE A 270 11.86 2.37 16.50
CA ILE A 270 10.51 2.41 15.92
C ILE A 270 9.65 3.36 16.72
N TYR A 271 9.17 4.44 16.09
CA TYR A 271 8.28 5.40 16.73
C TYR A 271 6.94 4.75 17.13
N GLY A 272 6.33 3.96 16.23
CA GLY A 272 5.12 3.22 16.51
C GLY A 272 4.44 2.67 15.26
N GLU A 273 3.28 2.05 15.46
CA GLU A 273 2.41 1.64 14.38
C GLU A 273 1.49 2.79 13.94
N ILE A 274 1.15 2.85 12.65
CA ILE A 274 0.29 3.91 12.11
C ILE A 274 -1.08 3.95 12.79
N GLY A 275 -1.60 2.80 13.22
CA GLY A 275 -2.84 2.69 13.99
C GLY A 275 -2.83 3.51 15.28
N GLU A 276 -1.70 3.53 16.02
CA GLU A 276 -1.56 4.32 17.24
C GLU A 276 -1.70 5.83 16.96
N ILE A 277 -1.21 6.28 15.80
CA ILE A 277 -1.26 7.68 15.39
C ILE A 277 -2.67 8.06 14.94
N VAL A 278 -3.29 7.24 14.11
CA VAL A 278 -4.64 7.48 13.60
C VAL A 278 -5.68 7.54 14.73
N VAL A 279 -5.57 6.70 15.76
CA VAL A 279 -6.47 6.78 16.92
C VAL A 279 -6.09 7.86 17.94
N GLY A 280 -4.97 8.56 17.74
CA GLY A 280 -4.49 9.64 18.62
C GLY A 280 -3.79 9.17 19.90
N ASN A 281 -3.34 7.92 19.97
CA ASN A 281 -2.53 7.39 21.06
C ASN A 281 -1.10 7.93 21.02
N LYS A 282 -0.61 8.23 19.79
CA LYS A 282 0.65 8.91 19.53
C LYS A 282 0.43 10.13 18.62
N PRO A 283 1.16 11.24 18.79
CA PRO A 283 1.04 12.38 17.90
C PRO A 283 1.59 12.05 16.51
N GLY A 284 0.91 12.54 15.46
CA GLY A 284 1.48 12.68 14.15
C GLY A 284 2.33 13.94 14.04
N ARG A 285 2.84 14.26 12.84
CA ARG A 285 3.70 15.43 12.62
C ARG A 285 3.05 16.75 13.05
N ALA A 286 1.79 16.96 12.72
CA ALA A 286 1.07 18.21 13.02
C ALA A 286 0.54 18.32 14.46
N GLY A 287 0.77 17.33 15.33
CA GLY A 287 0.34 17.33 16.73
C GLY A 287 1.09 18.33 17.60
N GLU A 288 0.51 18.72 18.76
CA GLU A 288 1.15 19.68 19.70
C GLU A 288 2.51 19.17 20.21
N ASP A 289 2.67 17.84 20.33
CA ASP A 289 3.91 17.13 20.66
C ASP A 289 4.44 16.32 19.46
N GLY A 290 4.18 16.80 18.23
CA GLY A 290 4.60 16.14 17.00
C GLY A 290 6.10 16.11 16.81
N PHE A 291 6.54 15.30 15.86
CA PHE A 291 7.96 15.19 15.51
C PHE A 291 8.34 16.12 14.36
N ASP A 292 9.64 16.34 14.21
CA ASP A 292 10.26 17.11 13.14
C ASP A 292 11.27 16.23 12.37
N GLY A 293 11.85 16.74 11.28
CA GLY A 293 12.83 15.98 10.49
C GLY A 293 12.17 15.01 9.49
N VAL A 294 12.95 14.07 9.01
CA VAL A 294 12.49 13.02 8.07
C VAL A 294 11.59 12.02 8.79
N SER A 295 10.49 11.61 8.15
CA SER A 295 9.66 10.50 8.61
C SER A 295 9.58 9.41 7.55
N VAL A 296 9.52 8.16 7.99
CA VAL A 296 9.39 6.98 7.13
C VAL A 296 8.17 6.19 7.55
N PHE A 297 7.30 5.87 6.60
CA PHE A 297 6.26 4.88 6.75
C PHE A 297 6.68 3.60 6.04
N ASP A 298 6.96 2.55 6.80
CA ASP A 298 7.26 1.21 6.28
C ASP A 298 5.97 0.39 6.20
N SER A 299 5.59 -0.04 5.01
CA SER A 299 4.35 -0.78 4.79
C SER A 299 4.57 -2.05 3.96
N THR A 300 4.26 -3.17 4.57
CA THR A 300 4.27 -4.49 3.92
C THR A 300 2.93 -4.85 3.27
N GLY A 301 1.89 -4.03 3.52
CA GLY A 301 0.52 -4.27 3.11
C GLY A 301 -0.18 -5.35 3.96
N LEU A 302 -1.27 -4.98 4.60
CA LEU A 302 -2.01 -5.81 5.53
C LEU A 302 -3.30 -6.37 4.92
N ALA A 303 -3.72 -7.57 5.34
CA ALA A 303 -4.96 -8.19 4.88
C ALA A 303 -6.20 -7.35 5.23
N ILE A 304 -6.17 -6.59 6.32
CA ILE A 304 -7.26 -5.66 6.68
C ILE A 304 -7.47 -4.57 5.63
N GLN A 305 -6.38 -4.06 5.01
CA GLN A 305 -6.48 -3.07 3.94
C GLN A 305 -7.14 -3.67 2.69
N ASP A 306 -6.80 -4.93 2.35
CA ASP A 306 -7.40 -5.63 1.22
C ASP A 306 -8.91 -5.84 1.42
N VAL A 307 -9.32 -6.23 2.64
CA VAL A 307 -10.73 -6.47 2.98
C VAL A 307 -11.51 -5.15 3.01
N ALA A 308 -10.94 -4.08 3.56
CA ALA A 308 -11.55 -2.74 3.58
C ALA A 308 -11.78 -2.19 2.16
N ALA A 309 -10.76 -2.28 1.30
CA ALA A 309 -10.88 -1.87 -0.10
C ALA A 309 -11.88 -2.73 -0.88
N ALA A 310 -11.88 -4.05 -0.66
CA ALA A 310 -12.82 -4.98 -1.30
C ALA A 310 -14.27 -4.66 -0.96
N ARG A 311 -14.55 -4.24 0.29
CA ARG A 311 -15.86 -3.75 0.70
C ARG A 311 -16.29 -2.55 -0.14
N VAL A 312 -15.43 -1.53 -0.27
CA VAL A 312 -15.73 -0.32 -1.05
C VAL A 312 -16.04 -0.68 -2.51
N VAL A 313 -15.19 -1.48 -3.13
CA VAL A 313 -15.39 -1.94 -4.52
C VAL A 313 -16.71 -2.68 -4.67
N TYR A 314 -17.01 -3.62 -3.76
CA TYR A 314 -18.24 -4.41 -3.81
C TYR A 314 -19.48 -3.52 -3.67
N GLU A 315 -19.52 -2.62 -2.68
CA GLU A 315 -20.67 -1.73 -2.45
C GLU A 315 -20.95 -0.84 -3.67
N TYR A 316 -19.91 -0.23 -4.25
CA TYR A 316 -20.07 0.58 -5.45
C TYR A 316 -20.47 -0.24 -6.68
N ALA A 317 -19.95 -1.44 -6.84
CA ALA A 317 -20.31 -2.31 -7.95
C ALA A 317 -21.76 -2.79 -7.85
N ASP A 318 -22.22 -3.19 -6.65
CA ASP A 318 -23.59 -3.64 -6.40
C ASP A 318 -24.60 -2.49 -6.60
N ASP A 319 -24.29 -1.30 -6.09
CA ASP A 319 -25.13 -0.09 -6.25
C ASP A 319 -25.28 0.37 -7.70
N ASN A 320 -24.32 0.07 -8.57
CA ASN A 320 -24.29 0.50 -9.97
C ASN A 320 -24.55 -0.63 -10.98
N ASP A 321 -24.94 -1.83 -10.53
CA ASP A 321 -25.13 -3.00 -11.36
C ASP A 321 -23.88 -3.36 -12.21
N ASN A 322 -22.66 -3.10 -11.68
CA ASN A 322 -21.39 -3.43 -12.33
C ASN A 322 -20.94 -4.86 -11.99
N GLY A 323 -20.14 -5.47 -12.86
CA GLY A 323 -19.65 -6.82 -12.70
C GLY A 323 -20.63 -7.89 -13.20
N TYR A 324 -20.29 -9.16 -12.99
CA TYR A 324 -21.06 -10.30 -13.48
C TYR A 324 -21.66 -11.11 -12.31
N PRO A 325 -23.00 -11.09 -12.11
CA PRO A 325 -23.66 -11.89 -11.07
C PRO A 325 -23.61 -13.38 -11.42
N PHE A 326 -23.14 -14.21 -10.50
CA PHE A 326 -22.93 -15.64 -10.68
C PHE A 326 -23.55 -16.44 -9.53
N ASP A 327 -24.33 -17.48 -9.85
CA ASP A 327 -24.88 -18.41 -8.86
C ASP A 327 -23.80 -19.44 -8.45
N LEU A 328 -22.82 -18.98 -7.66
CA LEU A 328 -21.66 -19.77 -7.23
C LEU A 328 -22.06 -21.03 -6.44
N LEU A 329 -23.07 -20.90 -5.58
CA LEU A 329 -23.48 -21.98 -4.68
C LEU A 329 -24.65 -22.83 -5.21
N GLY A 330 -25.18 -22.49 -6.38
CA GLY A 330 -26.31 -23.24 -6.99
C GLY A 330 -27.61 -23.10 -6.20
N LEU A 331 -27.81 -21.94 -5.53
CA LEU A 331 -28.98 -21.72 -4.68
C LEU A 331 -30.22 -21.27 -5.48
N GLY A 332 -30.03 -20.93 -6.75
CA GLY A 332 -31.07 -20.36 -7.60
C GLY A 332 -31.39 -18.88 -7.27
N GLU A 333 -32.32 -18.31 -8.05
CA GLU A 333 -32.85 -16.96 -7.78
C GLU A 333 -33.70 -16.92 -6.50
#